data_8e6a21d42f2750320c60a828652a9e03
#
_entry.id   8e6a21d42f2750320c60a828652a9e03
#
_cell.length_a   1.000
_cell.length_b   1.000
_cell.length_c   1.000
_cell.angle_alpha   90.00
_cell.angle_beta   90.00
_cell.angle_gamma   90.00
#
_symmetry.space_group_name_H-M   'P 1'
#
loop_
_entity.id
_entity.type
_entity.pdbx_description
1 polymer ?
#
loop_
_entity_poly.entity_id
_entity_poly.type
_entity_poly.pdbx_seq_one_letter_code
_entity_poly.pdbx_strand_id
1 'polypeptide(L)'
;MVKLTFYGGINEIGGNKILLEDGERRLLLDFGFPYKRHKQFYEEYLKPRGGAGLLDPLAMGLLPPLEGLYRDDLVTPGLWEQFRNAPSYRKLEQLDGVLLSHAHLDHSGHIAFLRDDIPVYSTATTAFIAKAVQDSGKADFDQQVCYFDHKEPGRPSNWKQEALLTTDKKQQRQFCLADAELKALSEDAVKFWLKSPGQKPLISCSLNSHSGCSFNLRCFPVDHSIPGACAWGISTSSGWIIYSGDLRLHGKRADSTRKFIEEAGKLHPRALILEGTNVTRETNVAEREVYENGFKVIKGATGLVIADFPPRDVSRLLTFLQVARDTGRKLAILPRDAYLLKTMRLLEPEIPDIAQEDSIVIYQDTIASKSPNLWVQNLCQDYGSKMILAEDVRSAEDKFILCFSFFDINELPSLRPKPGSLYVFSSSEPHDEEQEIDFRRLHSWLKHFGLRGFGLPVEKNGDWEIPEAERGLHASGHACGPDLLEVARGIKPEVLIPVHSEHPEFYTEHLGGSGIDVVLPAVSGTIEV
;
A
#
# COMPACT_ATOMS: atom_id res chain seq x y z
N MET A 1 8.39 8.27 -31.10
CA MET A 1 7.37 8.94 -30.30
C MET A 1 6.92 7.97 -29.21
N VAL A 2 6.98 8.39 -27.97
CA VAL A 2 6.60 7.58 -26.81
C VAL A 2 5.12 7.71 -26.57
N LYS A 3 4.45 6.60 -26.23
CA LYS A 3 3.02 6.55 -25.94
C LYS A 3 2.79 6.19 -24.49
N LEU A 4 1.93 6.93 -23.82
CA LEU A 4 1.47 6.67 -22.46
C LEU A 4 -0.04 6.39 -22.51
N THR A 5 -0.45 5.16 -22.19
CA THR A 5 -1.87 4.76 -22.17
C THR A 5 -2.30 4.52 -20.72
N PHE A 6 -3.38 5.16 -20.29
CA PHE A 6 -3.82 5.20 -18.91
C PHE A 6 -5.04 4.31 -18.69
N TYR A 7 -4.89 3.21 -17.96
CA TYR A 7 -5.96 2.26 -17.68
C TYR A 7 -6.57 2.39 -16.27
N GLY A 8 -5.94 3.16 -15.38
CA GLY A 8 -6.41 3.42 -14.01
C GLY A 8 -5.65 4.56 -13.35
N GLY A 9 -6.16 5.05 -12.22
CA GLY A 9 -5.62 6.23 -11.54
C GLY A 9 -6.05 7.56 -12.18
N ILE A 10 -7.14 7.57 -12.97
CA ILE A 10 -7.65 8.74 -13.69
C ILE A 10 -9.00 9.15 -13.10
N ASN A 11 -9.08 10.39 -12.60
CA ASN A 11 -10.23 10.93 -11.87
C ASN A 11 -10.63 10.04 -10.67
N GLU A 12 -9.66 9.35 -10.12
CA GLU A 12 -9.80 8.48 -8.96
C GLU A 12 -8.48 8.41 -8.19
N ILE A 13 -8.56 8.14 -6.90
CA ILE A 13 -7.39 7.86 -6.06
C ILE A 13 -7.12 6.36 -6.11
N GLY A 14 -5.88 5.97 -6.42
CA GLY A 14 -5.43 4.58 -6.51
C GLY A 14 -5.80 3.87 -7.81
N GLY A 15 -5.42 2.61 -7.90
CA GLY A 15 -5.65 1.77 -9.07
C GLY A 15 -4.76 2.11 -10.27
N ASN A 16 -3.63 2.74 -10.06
CA ASN A 16 -2.72 3.18 -11.12
C ASN A 16 -2.31 2.03 -12.04
N LYS A 17 -2.54 2.22 -13.34
CA LYS A 17 -2.17 1.28 -14.41
C LYS A 17 -1.83 2.09 -15.65
N ILE A 18 -0.54 2.31 -15.90
CA ILE A 18 -0.08 3.15 -17.00
C ILE A 18 0.86 2.33 -17.88
N LEU A 19 0.54 2.18 -19.15
CA LEU A 19 1.39 1.52 -20.14
C LEU A 19 2.24 2.55 -20.86
N LEU A 20 3.55 2.42 -20.74
CA LEU A 20 4.55 3.18 -21.50
C LEU A 20 5.04 2.32 -22.68
N GLU A 21 4.99 2.86 -23.89
CA GLU A 21 5.47 2.22 -25.12
C GLU A 21 6.48 3.13 -25.82
N ASP A 22 7.65 2.57 -26.15
CA ASP A 22 8.72 3.23 -26.91
C ASP A 22 9.23 2.27 -28.00
N GLY A 23 8.62 2.35 -29.17
CA GLY A 23 8.79 1.36 -30.22
C GLY A 23 8.19 0.01 -29.82
N GLU A 24 9.04 -1.03 -29.79
CA GLU A 24 8.63 -2.37 -29.35
C GLU A 24 8.78 -2.59 -27.84
N ARG A 25 9.48 -1.69 -27.14
CA ARG A 25 9.70 -1.77 -25.69
C ARG A 25 8.48 -1.28 -24.93
N ARG A 26 8.11 -1.98 -23.86
CA ARG A 26 6.90 -1.69 -23.07
C ARG A 26 7.14 -1.88 -21.59
N LEU A 27 6.68 -0.94 -20.79
CA LEU A 27 6.65 -1.02 -19.32
C LEU A 27 5.26 -0.68 -18.80
N LEU A 28 4.86 -1.29 -17.70
CA LEU A 28 3.78 -0.80 -16.86
C LEU A 28 4.36 0.02 -15.71
N LEU A 29 3.77 1.17 -15.45
CA LEU A 29 4.02 1.98 -14.27
C LEU A 29 2.89 1.69 -13.29
N ASP A 30 3.19 0.95 -12.24
CA ASP A 30 2.28 0.30 -11.33
C ASP A 30 1.22 -0.59 -12.01
N PHE A 31 0.57 -1.44 -11.23
CA PHE A 31 -0.60 -2.20 -11.67
C PHE A 31 -1.49 -2.47 -10.45
N GLY A 32 -2.16 -1.42 -10.04
CA GLY A 32 -2.82 -1.29 -8.75
C GLY A 32 -4.24 -1.83 -8.68
N PHE A 33 -4.72 -2.05 -7.46
CA PHE A 33 -6.09 -2.43 -7.15
C PHE A 33 -6.98 -1.16 -7.11
N PRO A 34 -8.05 -1.07 -7.91
CA PRO A 34 -8.90 0.12 -8.00
C PRO A 34 -9.98 0.10 -6.91
N TYR A 35 -9.66 0.53 -5.69
CA TYR A 35 -10.56 0.46 -4.53
C TYR A 35 -11.93 1.09 -4.79
N LYS A 36 -11.96 2.32 -5.31
CA LYS A 36 -13.22 3.05 -5.57
C LYS A 36 -14.12 2.30 -6.55
N ARG A 37 -13.55 1.80 -7.64
CA ARG A 37 -14.31 1.03 -8.65
C ARG A 37 -14.71 -0.35 -8.14
N HIS A 38 -13.82 -1.02 -7.39
CA HIS A 38 -14.12 -2.32 -6.79
C HIS A 38 -15.32 -2.25 -5.85
N LYS A 39 -15.38 -1.25 -4.95
CA LYS A 39 -16.48 -1.03 -4.01
C LYS A 39 -17.83 -0.74 -4.67
N GLN A 40 -17.88 -0.34 -5.94
CA GLN A 40 -19.14 -0.18 -6.67
C GLN A 40 -19.84 -1.52 -6.94
N PHE A 41 -19.09 -2.62 -6.96
CA PHE A 41 -19.59 -3.94 -7.36
C PHE A 41 -19.43 -5.02 -6.29
N TYR A 42 -18.48 -4.86 -5.39
CA TYR A 42 -18.07 -5.89 -4.43
C TYR A 42 -17.99 -5.33 -3.01
N GLU A 43 -18.16 -6.24 -2.05
CA GLU A 43 -18.11 -5.95 -0.62
C GLU A 43 -17.60 -7.20 0.14
N GLU A 44 -17.68 -7.25 1.47
CA GLU A 44 -17.12 -8.33 2.27
C GLU A 44 -17.62 -9.74 1.86
N TYR A 45 -18.91 -9.86 1.50
CA TYR A 45 -19.56 -11.14 1.17
C TYR A 45 -19.77 -11.34 -0.33
N LEU A 46 -19.75 -10.29 -1.13
CA LEU A 46 -19.86 -10.32 -2.57
C LEU A 46 -18.50 -10.04 -3.21
N LYS A 47 -17.75 -11.10 -3.52
CA LYS A 47 -16.39 -11.01 -4.05
C LYS A 47 -16.29 -11.55 -5.47
N PRO A 48 -15.27 -11.15 -6.26
CA PRO A 48 -14.96 -11.79 -7.53
C PRO A 48 -14.78 -13.30 -7.34
N ARG A 49 -15.34 -14.08 -8.26
CA ARG A 49 -15.31 -15.54 -8.18
C ARG A 49 -13.94 -16.07 -8.60
N GLY A 50 -13.16 -16.54 -7.66
CA GLY A 50 -11.84 -17.11 -7.95
C GLY A 50 -11.85 -18.28 -8.96
N GLY A 51 -12.97 -19.02 -9.07
CA GLY A 51 -13.17 -20.06 -10.07
C GLY A 51 -13.50 -19.55 -11.48
N ALA A 52 -13.84 -18.28 -11.65
CA ALA A 52 -14.08 -17.63 -12.94
C ALA A 52 -12.82 -16.96 -13.53
N GLY A 53 -11.71 -16.94 -12.79
CA GLY A 53 -10.44 -16.36 -13.24
C GLY A 53 -10.56 -14.89 -13.58
N LEU A 54 -10.20 -14.52 -14.81
CA LEU A 54 -10.22 -13.14 -15.30
C LEU A 54 -11.62 -12.61 -15.68
N LEU A 55 -12.63 -13.49 -15.76
CA LEU A 55 -13.95 -13.08 -16.28
C LEU A 55 -14.57 -11.93 -15.47
N ASP A 56 -14.65 -12.11 -14.14
CA ASP A 56 -15.31 -11.11 -13.29
C ASP A 56 -14.56 -9.76 -13.29
N PRO A 57 -13.24 -9.69 -13.05
CA PRO A 57 -12.54 -8.40 -13.05
C PRO A 57 -12.51 -7.71 -14.42
N LEU A 58 -12.49 -8.46 -15.53
CA LEU A 58 -12.60 -7.87 -16.87
C LEU A 58 -14.02 -7.35 -17.14
N ALA A 59 -15.05 -8.14 -16.81
CA ALA A 59 -16.45 -7.77 -17.04
C ALA A 59 -16.88 -6.53 -16.23
N MET A 60 -16.32 -6.37 -15.02
CA MET A 60 -16.58 -5.22 -14.14
C MET A 60 -15.64 -4.03 -14.40
N GLY A 61 -14.75 -4.13 -15.41
CA GLY A 61 -13.82 -3.06 -15.77
C GLY A 61 -12.75 -2.77 -14.71
N LEU A 62 -12.48 -3.73 -13.80
CA LEU A 62 -11.41 -3.63 -12.81
C LEU A 62 -10.03 -3.91 -13.44
N LEU A 63 -10.02 -4.72 -14.51
CA LEU A 63 -8.86 -4.98 -15.36
C LEU A 63 -9.11 -4.48 -16.78
N PRO A 64 -8.12 -3.89 -17.45
CA PRO A 64 -8.20 -3.59 -18.87
C PRO A 64 -8.12 -4.88 -19.70
N PRO A 65 -8.83 -4.97 -20.84
CA PRO A 65 -8.81 -6.17 -21.69
C PRO A 65 -7.53 -6.24 -22.54
N LEU A 66 -6.41 -6.59 -21.89
CA LEU A 66 -5.07 -6.68 -22.49
C LEU A 66 -4.70 -8.17 -22.65
N GLU A 67 -5.13 -8.77 -23.76
CA GLU A 67 -4.82 -10.17 -24.09
C GLU A 67 -3.31 -10.38 -24.22
N GLY A 68 -2.79 -11.41 -23.54
CA GLY A 68 -1.37 -11.76 -23.55
C GLY A 68 -0.56 -11.25 -22.35
N LEU A 69 -1.10 -10.34 -21.51
CA LEU A 69 -0.43 -9.89 -20.28
C LEU A 69 -0.76 -10.72 -19.05
N TYR A 70 -1.90 -11.38 -19.05
CA TYR A 70 -2.41 -12.07 -17.86
C TYR A 70 -1.97 -13.53 -17.83
N ARG A 71 -1.96 -14.08 -16.63
CA ARG A 71 -1.66 -15.47 -16.35
C ARG A 71 -2.58 -16.41 -17.14
N ASP A 72 -2.02 -17.37 -17.85
CA ASP A 72 -2.77 -18.33 -18.67
C ASP A 72 -3.68 -19.24 -17.81
N ASP A 73 -3.26 -19.54 -16.58
CA ASP A 73 -4.04 -20.36 -15.64
C ASP A 73 -5.32 -19.66 -15.11
N LEU A 74 -5.51 -18.38 -15.43
CA LEU A 74 -6.72 -17.61 -15.11
C LEU A 74 -7.62 -17.39 -16.35
N VAL A 75 -7.19 -17.80 -17.53
CA VAL A 75 -7.96 -17.67 -18.79
C VAL A 75 -8.90 -18.85 -18.95
N THR A 76 -10.20 -18.58 -18.98
CA THR A 76 -11.22 -19.60 -19.28
C THR A 76 -11.48 -19.71 -20.78
N PRO A 77 -11.93 -20.87 -21.30
CA PRO A 77 -12.25 -21.03 -22.72
C PRO A 77 -13.26 -19.96 -23.21
N GLY A 78 -12.96 -19.33 -24.33
CA GLY A 78 -13.84 -18.31 -24.92
C GLY A 78 -13.82 -16.95 -24.21
N LEU A 79 -12.90 -16.73 -23.25
CA LEU A 79 -12.83 -15.47 -22.50
C LEU A 79 -12.62 -14.27 -23.42
N TRP A 80 -11.61 -14.31 -24.28
CA TRP A 80 -11.21 -13.16 -25.11
C TRP A 80 -12.21 -12.81 -26.20
N GLU A 81 -13.00 -13.79 -26.69
CA GLU A 81 -14.09 -13.56 -27.63
C GLU A 81 -15.12 -12.57 -27.10
N GLN A 82 -15.33 -12.53 -25.79
CA GLN A 82 -16.28 -11.61 -25.14
C GLN A 82 -15.77 -10.17 -25.12
N PHE A 83 -14.43 -9.97 -25.17
CA PHE A 83 -13.82 -8.65 -25.00
C PHE A 83 -13.21 -8.07 -26.28
N ARG A 84 -13.08 -8.83 -27.36
CA ARG A 84 -12.45 -8.37 -28.63
C ARG A 84 -13.07 -7.12 -29.24
N ASN A 85 -14.34 -6.87 -28.96
CA ASN A 85 -15.05 -5.70 -29.46
C ASN A 85 -15.03 -4.50 -28.48
N ALA A 86 -14.39 -4.65 -27.31
CA ALA A 86 -14.26 -3.53 -26.38
C ALA A 86 -13.30 -2.47 -26.95
N PRO A 87 -13.60 -1.17 -26.84
CA PRO A 87 -12.75 -0.11 -27.39
C PRO A 87 -11.32 -0.11 -26.85
N SER A 88 -11.14 -0.57 -25.61
CA SER A 88 -9.84 -0.66 -24.94
C SER A 88 -9.13 -2.00 -25.11
N TYR A 89 -9.72 -2.94 -25.89
CA TYR A 89 -9.09 -4.23 -26.14
C TYR A 89 -7.81 -4.07 -26.94
N ARG A 90 -6.75 -4.70 -26.45
CA ARG A 90 -5.47 -4.79 -27.16
C ARG A 90 -4.85 -6.17 -26.95
N LYS A 91 -4.14 -6.66 -27.94
CA LYS A 91 -3.27 -7.82 -27.83
C LYS A 91 -1.85 -7.35 -27.60
N LEU A 92 -1.25 -7.72 -26.46
CA LEU A 92 0.11 -7.37 -26.08
C LEU A 92 0.89 -8.65 -25.78
N GLU A 93 1.79 -9.02 -26.68
CA GLU A 93 2.53 -10.28 -26.58
C GLU A 93 3.77 -10.14 -25.68
N GLN A 94 4.31 -8.92 -25.55
CA GLN A 94 5.53 -8.66 -24.81
C GLN A 94 5.36 -7.45 -23.88
N LEU A 95 5.88 -7.61 -22.66
CA LEU A 95 6.04 -6.55 -21.67
C LEU A 95 7.40 -6.73 -20.99
N ASP A 96 8.22 -5.69 -20.97
CA ASP A 96 9.58 -5.74 -20.41
C ASP A 96 9.57 -5.71 -18.88
N GLY A 97 8.47 -5.28 -18.27
CA GLY A 97 8.29 -5.33 -16.82
C GLY A 97 7.28 -4.35 -16.26
N VAL A 98 7.13 -4.41 -14.94
CA VAL A 98 6.35 -3.47 -14.14
C VAL A 98 7.31 -2.66 -13.28
N LEU A 99 7.23 -1.34 -13.32
CA LEU A 99 7.91 -0.45 -12.38
C LEU A 99 6.96 -0.20 -11.20
N LEU A 100 7.19 -0.86 -10.09
CA LEU A 100 6.40 -0.70 -8.87
C LEU A 100 6.97 0.44 -8.02
N SER A 101 6.15 1.47 -7.78
CA SER A 101 6.55 2.64 -7.00
C SER A 101 6.64 2.33 -5.50
N HIS A 102 5.67 1.62 -4.93
CA HIS A 102 5.64 1.22 -3.53
C HIS A 102 4.65 0.07 -3.25
N ALA A 103 4.60 -0.43 -2.02
CA ALA A 103 3.90 -1.67 -1.68
C ALA A 103 2.40 -1.52 -1.34
N HIS A 104 1.77 -0.35 -1.48
CA HIS A 104 0.32 -0.24 -1.31
C HIS A 104 -0.42 -1.00 -2.40
N LEU A 105 -1.58 -1.57 -2.06
CA LEU A 105 -2.32 -2.43 -3.00
C LEU A 105 -2.90 -1.66 -4.19
N ASP A 106 -3.23 -0.38 -4.03
CA ASP A 106 -3.69 0.49 -5.13
C ASP A 106 -2.59 0.82 -6.15
N HIS A 107 -1.35 0.39 -5.90
CA HIS A 107 -0.22 0.41 -6.83
C HIS A 107 0.25 -0.99 -7.23
N SER A 108 0.10 -1.98 -6.35
CA SER A 108 0.68 -3.32 -6.53
C SER A 108 -0.35 -4.43 -6.74
N GLY A 109 -1.59 -4.29 -6.24
CA GLY A 109 -2.52 -5.41 -6.03
C GLY A 109 -2.80 -6.24 -7.26
N HIS A 110 -3.07 -5.61 -8.40
CA HIS A 110 -3.40 -6.32 -9.63
C HIS A 110 -2.19 -6.93 -10.38
N ILE A 111 -0.95 -6.72 -9.90
CA ILE A 111 0.21 -7.50 -10.36
C ILE A 111 -0.09 -9.00 -10.19
N ALA A 112 -0.95 -9.37 -9.24
CA ALA A 112 -1.43 -10.74 -9.04
C ALA A 112 -1.94 -11.44 -10.31
N PHE A 113 -2.49 -10.69 -11.24
CA PHE A 113 -3.06 -11.21 -12.50
C PHE A 113 -2.05 -11.34 -13.63
N LEU A 114 -0.91 -10.64 -13.58
CA LEU A 114 0.07 -10.64 -14.65
C LEU A 114 0.81 -11.98 -14.73
N ARG A 115 1.31 -12.34 -15.92
CA ARG A 115 2.16 -13.52 -16.12
C ARG A 115 3.38 -13.47 -15.19
N ASP A 116 3.87 -14.61 -14.77
CA ASP A 116 5.00 -14.76 -13.84
C ASP A 116 6.38 -14.49 -14.48
N ASP A 117 6.46 -14.56 -15.83
CA ASP A 117 7.65 -14.19 -16.60
C ASP A 117 7.87 -12.68 -16.73
N ILE A 118 6.85 -11.86 -16.39
CA ILE A 118 6.97 -10.41 -16.37
C ILE A 118 7.67 -9.96 -15.08
N PRO A 119 8.89 -9.39 -15.16
CA PRO A 119 9.62 -8.97 -13.96
C PRO A 119 8.99 -7.73 -13.31
N VAL A 120 9.03 -7.68 -11.97
CA VAL A 120 8.62 -6.52 -11.19
C VAL A 120 9.86 -5.80 -10.67
N TYR A 121 10.07 -4.57 -11.10
CA TYR A 121 11.16 -3.70 -10.65
C TYR A 121 10.68 -2.88 -9.47
N SER A 122 11.41 -2.92 -8.36
CA SER A 122 11.08 -2.16 -7.15
C SER A 122 12.31 -1.90 -6.30
N THR A 123 12.18 -1.11 -5.24
CA THR A 123 13.18 -1.09 -4.17
C THR A 123 13.15 -2.41 -3.39
N ALA A 124 14.25 -2.75 -2.72
CA ALA A 124 14.32 -3.93 -1.86
C ALA A 124 13.26 -3.84 -0.73
N THR A 125 13.15 -2.68 -0.10
CA THR A 125 12.18 -2.45 0.98
C THR A 125 10.74 -2.66 0.49
N THR A 126 10.37 -2.13 -0.68
CA THR A 126 9.04 -2.35 -1.31
C THR A 126 8.76 -3.84 -1.54
N ALA A 127 9.70 -4.59 -2.13
CA ALA A 127 9.53 -6.02 -2.37
C ALA A 127 9.32 -6.81 -1.06
N PHE A 128 10.11 -6.52 -0.03
CA PHE A 128 10.04 -7.21 1.26
C PHE A 128 8.77 -6.86 2.04
N ILE A 129 8.33 -5.61 2.03
CA ILE A 129 7.06 -5.21 2.62
C ILE A 129 5.89 -5.88 1.89
N ALA A 130 5.87 -5.87 0.56
CA ALA A 130 4.82 -6.54 -0.21
C ALA A 130 4.73 -8.04 0.14
N LYS A 131 5.89 -8.71 0.26
CA LYS A 131 5.93 -10.11 0.69
C LYS A 131 5.45 -10.29 2.13
N ALA A 132 5.91 -9.48 3.07
CA ALA A 132 5.52 -9.58 4.49
C ALA A 132 4.02 -9.37 4.68
N VAL A 133 3.43 -8.41 3.96
CA VAL A 133 1.99 -8.15 3.96
C VAL A 133 1.22 -9.34 3.40
N GLN A 134 1.69 -9.92 2.29
CA GLN A 134 1.06 -11.11 1.71
C GLN A 134 1.21 -12.34 2.61
N ASP A 135 2.38 -12.56 3.22
CA ASP A 135 2.67 -13.68 4.13
C ASP A 135 1.77 -13.66 5.37
N SER A 136 1.52 -12.48 5.93
CA SER A 136 0.76 -12.28 7.16
C SER A 136 -0.72 -12.00 6.94
N GLY A 137 -1.14 -11.74 5.71
CA GLY A 137 -2.51 -11.46 5.32
C GLY A 137 -3.30 -12.69 4.89
N LYS A 138 -4.57 -12.47 4.59
CA LYS A 138 -5.42 -13.39 3.82
C LYS A 138 -5.57 -12.79 2.42
N ALA A 139 -4.48 -12.84 1.64
CA ALA A 139 -4.53 -12.32 0.28
C ALA A 139 -5.51 -13.12 -0.56
N ASP A 140 -6.61 -12.49 -0.99
CA ASP A 140 -7.50 -13.04 -1.99
C ASP A 140 -6.73 -13.24 -3.31
N PHE A 141 -7.26 -14.05 -4.22
CA PHE A 141 -6.53 -14.42 -5.46
C PHE A 141 -6.13 -13.21 -6.32
N ASP A 142 -6.83 -12.09 -6.20
CA ASP A 142 -6.62 -10.82 -6.87
C ASP A 142 -5.65 -9.88 -6.15
N GLN A 143 -5.02 -10.33 -5.05
CA GLN A 143 -4.05 -9.58 -4.26
C GLN A 143 -2.74 -10.36 -4.01
N GLN A 144 -2.51 -11.44 -4.75
CA GLN A 144 -1.33 -12.30 -4.64
C GLN A 144 -0.13 -11.72 -5.42
N VAL A 145 0.47 -10.66 -4.89
CA VAL A 145 1.49 -9.84 -5.58
C VAL A 145 2.82 -10.55 -5.74
N CYS A 146 3.38 -11.11 -4.66
CA CYS A 146 4.73 -11.67 -4.65
C CYS A 146 4.79 -13.15 -5.07
N TYR A 147 3.74 -13.88 -4.76
CA TYR A 147 3.56 -15.28 -5.16
C TYR A 147 2.07 -15.57 -5.25
N PHE A 148 1.70 -16.55 -6.06
CA PHE A 148 0.30 -16.88 -6.28
C PHE A 148 0.05 -18.39 -6.25
N ASP A 149 -1.19 -18.76 -5.90
CA ASP A 149 -1.67 -20.12 -6.03
C ASP A 149 -2.02 -20.40 -7.50
N HIS A 150 -1.40 -21.43 -8.09
CA HIS A 150 -1.69 -21.84 -9.45
C HIS A 150 -3.08 -22.47 -9.54
N LYS A 151 -3.77 -22.24 -10.66
CA LYS A 151 -5.11 -22.79 -10.92
C LYS A 151 -5.12 -23.74 -12.10
N GLU A 152 -6.02 -24.71 -12.07
CA GLU A 152 -6.22 -25.66 -13.15
C GLU A 152 -7.72 -25.83 -13.42
N PRO A 153 -8.13 -26.02 -14.70
CA PRO A 153 -9.52 -26.36 -15.02
C PRO A 153 -9.92 -27.66 -14.33
N GLY A 154 -11.09 -27.67 -13.71
CA GLY A 154 -11.60 -28.86 -13.04
C GLY A 154 -13.08 -28.77 -12.75
N ARG A 155 -13.66 -29.88 -12.28
CA ARG A 155 -15.05 -29.92 -11.84
C ARG A 155 -15.09 -30.19 -10.34
N PRO A 156 -15.60 -29.27 -9.52
CA PRO A 156 -15.91 -29.60 -8.13
C PRO A 156 -16.85 -30.81 -8.06
N SER A 157 -16.69 -31.65 -7.05
CA SER A 157 -17.50 -32.85 -6.87
C SER A 157 -19.00 -32.54 -6.99
N ASN A 158 -19.72 -33.28 -7.83
CA ASN A 158 -21.15 -33.12 -8.09
C ASN A 158 -21.60 -31.85 -8.86
N TRP A 159 -20.67 -31.06 -9.41
CA TRP A 159 -20.99 -29.90 -10.23
C TRP A 159 -20.99 -30.25 -11.72
N LYS A 160 -21.90 -29.62 -12.49
CA LYS A 160 -21.96 -29.78 -13.95
C LYS A 160 -20.99 -28.85 -14.69
N GLN A 161 -20.71 -27.69 -14.11
CA GLN A 161 -19.88 -26.65 -14.71
C GLN A 161 -18.42 -26.80 -14.31
N GLU A 162 -17.52 -26.59 -15.24
CA GLU A 162 -16.08 -26.47 -14.98
C GLU A 162 -15.76 -25.12 -14.33
N ALA A 163 -14.74 -25.11 -13.45
CA ALA A 163 -14.23 -23.94 -12.78
C ALA A 163 -12.71 -24.05 -12.65
N LEU A 164 -12.04 -22.93 -12.39
CA LEU A 164 -10.62 -22.93 -12.06
C LEU A 164 -10.44 -23.30 -10.59
N LEU A 165 -9.80 -24.42 -10.34
CA LEU A 165 -9.54 -24.94 -8.99
C LEU A 165 -8.12 -24.60 -8.59
N THR A 166 -7.96 -24.16 -7.33
CA THR A 166 -6.65 -23.87 -6.74
C THR A 166 -5.88 -25.18 -6.51
N THR A 167 -4.65 -25.26 -7.00
CA THR A 167 -3.75 -26.39 -6.83
C THR A 167 -2.90 -26.24 -5.55
N ASP A 168 -2.06 -27.25 -5.28
CA ASP A 168 -1.08 -27.18 -4.19
C ASP A 168 0.22 -26.44 -4.58
N LYS A 169 0.33 -25.97 -5.82
CA LYS A 169 1.51 -25.26 -6.31
C LYS A 169 1.39 -23.77 -6.02
N LYS A 170 2.42 -23.20 -5.40
CA LYS A 170 2.60 -21.75 -5.24
C LYS A 170 3.79 -21.31 -6.07
N GLN A 171 3.59 -20.36 -6.97
CA GLN A 171 4.62 -19.80 -7.83
C GLN A 171 5.02 -18.40 -7.34
N GLN A 172 6.31 -18.18 -7.11
CA GLN A 172 6.85 -16.86 -6.80
C GLN A 172 7.15 -16.08 -8.07
N ARG A 173 6.92 -14.76 -8.03
CA ARG A 173 7.23 -13.84 -9.14
C ARG A 173 8.68 -13.41 -9.11
N GLN A 174 9.19 -13.04 -10.27
CA GLN A 174 10.51 -12.44 -10.41
C GLN A 174 10.47 -10.97 -9.97
N PHE A 175 11.24 -10.63 -8.93
CA PHE A 175 11.49 -9.26 -8.53
C PHE A 175 12.92 -8.86 -8.87
N CYS A 176 13.07 -7.63 -9.39
CA CYS A 176 14.34 -7.02 -9.77
C CYS A 176 14.57 -5.77 -8.90
N LEU A 177 15.62 -5.78 -8.10
CA LEU A 177 15.92 -4.69 -7.16
C LEU A 177 16.63 -3.54 -7.88
N ALA A 178 16.09 -2.33 -7.71
CA ALA A 178 16.59 -1.12 -8.34
C ALA A 178 17.61 -0.33 -7.50
N ASP A 179 17.57 -0.52 -6.19
CA ASP A 179 18.32 0.26 -5.20
C ASP A 179 19.37 -0.56 -4.42
N ALA A 180 19.38 -1.88 -4.57
CA ALA A 180 20.27 -2.74 -3.85
C ALA A 180 21.03 -3.70 -4.77
N GLU A 181 22.33 -3.85 -4.55
CA GLU A 181 23.07 -4.97 -5.12
C GLU A 181 22.70 -6.25 -4.37
N LEU A 182 22.40 -7.33 -5.10
CA LEU A 182 22.03 -8.63 -4.50
C LEU A 182 23.10 -9.15 -3.53
N LYS A 183 24.37 -8.83 -3.77
CA LYS A 183 25.50 -9.20 -2.91
C LYS A 183 25.49 -8.48 -1.56
N ALA A 184 24.77 -7.38 -1.44
CA ALA A 184 24.66 -6.61 -0.20
C ALA A 184 23.54 -7.14 0.71
N LEU A 185 22.66 -8.02 0.22
CA LEU A 185 21.61 -8.64 1.03
C LEU A 185 22.23 -9.67 2.00
N SER A 186 21.77 -9.62 3.25
CA SER A 186 22.15 -10.63 4.24
C SER A 186 21.59 -12.02 3.87
N GLU A 187 22.22 -13.08 4.39
CA GLU A 187 21.68 -14.45 4.21
C GLU A 187 20.25 -14.58 4.73
N ASP A 188 19.91 -13.90 5.82
CA ASP A 188 18.56 -13.96 6.39
C ASP A 188 17.55 -13.23 5.53
N ALA A 189 17.94 -12.14 4.87
CA ALA A 189 17.11 -11.48 3.86
C ALA A 189 16.83 -12.41 2.67
N VAL A 190 17.83 -13.08 2.14
CA VAL A 190 17.67 -14.07 1.06
C VAL A 190 16.81 -15.24 1.50
N LYS A 191 17.03 -15.79 2.71
CA LYS A 191 16.20 -16.87 3.28
C LYS A 191 14.74 -16.44 3.44
N PHE A 192 14.48 -15.22 3.94
CA PHE A 192 13.13 -14.67 4.04
C PHE A 192 12.45 -14.64 2.68
N TRP A 193 13.14 -14.15 1.66
CA TRP A 193 12.57 -14.04 0.32
C TRP A 193 12.15 -15.40 -0.26
N LEU A 194 12.99 -16.40 -0.12
CA LEU A 194 12.79 -17.75 -0.68
C LEU A 194 11.86 -18.64 0.16
N LYS A 195 11.53 -18.24 1.40
CA LYS A 195 10.75 -19.06 2.33
C LYS A 195 9.26 -18.94 2.05
N SER A 196 8.55 -20.09 2.04
CA SER A 196 7.09 -20.12 2.10
C SER A 196 6.59 -19.70 3.49
N PRO A 197 5.54 -18.87 3.59
CA PRO A 197 4.95 -18.51 4.88
C PRO A 197 4.10 -19.63 5.51
N GLY A 198 3.77 -20.65 4.73
CA GLY A 198 2.91 -21.76 5.12
C GLY A 198 3.54 -23.12 4.86
N GLN A 199 2.74 -24.18 4.99
CA GLN A 199 3.18 -25.57 4.79
C GLN A 199 3.33 -25.97 3.32
N LYS A 200 2.57 -25.31 2.42
CA LYS A 200 2.67 -25.57 0.97
C LYS A 200 4.02 -25.09 0.44
N PRO A 201 4.72 -25.90 -0.36
CA PRO A 201 6.00 -25.49 -0.94
C PRO A 201 5.82 -24.30 -1.86
N LEU A 202 6.78 -23.38 -1.85
CA LEU A 202 6.89 -22.28 -2.77
C LEU A 202 7.88 -22.65 -3.87
N ILE A 203 7.46 -22.61 -5.13
CA ILE A 203 8.40 -22.61 -6.26
C ILE A 203 9.04 -21.23 -6.26
N SER A 204 10.18 -21.14 -5.59
CA SER A 204 10.84 -19.86 -5.32
C SER A 204 11.53 -19.31 -6.56
N CYS A 205 11.52 -17.99 -6.68
CA CYS A 205 12.26 -17.23 -7.67
C CYS A 205 13.26 -16.31 -6.96
N SER A 206 14.52 -16.39 -7.33
CA SER A 206 15.57 -15.53 -6.77
C SER A 206 15.32 -14.08 -7.13
N LEU A 207 15.71 -13.19 -6.22
CA LEU A 207 15.80 -11.77 -6.54
C LEU A 207 16.86 -11.53 -7.62
N ASN A 208 16.62 -10.57 -8.49
CA ASN A 208 17.56 -10.17 -9.53
C ASN A 208 17.95 -8.69 -9.40
N SER A 209 19.02 -8.28 -10.06
CA SER A 209 19.32 -6.86 -10.24
C SER A 209 18.55 -6.32 -11.45
N HIS A 210 18.33 -5.01 -11.49
CA HIS A 210 17.61 -4.35 -12.58
C HIS A 210 18.40 -4.25 -13.91
N SER A 211 19.62 -4.76 -13.97
CA SER A 211 20.52 -4.66 -15.12
C SER A 211 20.03 -5.33 -16.41
N GLY A 212 18.94 -6.09 -16.36
CA GLY A 212 18.33 -6.74 -17.53
C GLY A 212 17.16 -6.00 -18.17
N CYS A 213 16.79 -4.81 -17.68
CA CYS A 213 15.71 -4.03 -18.28
C CYS A 213 16.13 -3.46 -19.66
N SER A 214 15.20 -3.47 -20.62
CA SER A 214 15.41 -2.88 -21.96
C SER A 214 15.51 -1.35 -21.94
N PHE A 215 15.07 -0.72 -20.83
CA PHE A 215 15.15 0.72 -20.61
C PHE A 215 16.29 1.05 -19.63
N ASN A 216 16.90 2.22 -19.81
CA ASN A 216 17.76 2.80 -18.78
C ASN A 216 16.86 3.45 -17.70
N LEU A 217 16.88 2.87 -16.51
CA LEU A 217 16.03 3.26 -15.40
C LEU A 217 16.82 4.00 -14.32
N ARG A 218 16.17 4.96 -13.68
CA ARG A 218 16.61 5.56 -12.43
C ARG A 218 15.53 5.40 -11.37
N CYS A 219 15.92 4.93 -10.19
CA CYS A 219 15.08 4.85 -9.01
C CYS A 219 15.46 5.99 -8.07
N PHE A 220 14.49 6.82 -7.71
CA PHE A 220 14.67 7.93 -6.78
C PHE A 220 13.85 7.65 -5.52
N PRO A 221 14.49 7.42 -4.35
CA PRO A 221 13.75 7.30 -3.10
C PRO A 221 12.94 8.56 -2.81
N VAL A 222 11.69 8.38 -2.38
CA VAL A 222 10.80 9.45 -1.93
C VAL A 222 10.23 9.15 -0.54
N ASP A 223 9.76 10.18 0.16
CA ASP A 223 9.02 10.03 1.41
C ASP A 223 7.56 9.72 1.12
N HIS A 224 7.02 8.72 1.77
CA HIS A 224 5.61 8.35 1.80
C HIS A 224 5.30 7.67 3.13
N SER A 225 4.02 7.38 3.43
CA SER A 225 3.61 6.70 4.68
C SER A 225 4.21 5.29 4.82
N ILE A 226 4.48 4.61 3.71
CA ILE A 226 5.13 3.30 3.65
C ILE A 226 6.59 3.44 3.20
N PRO A 227 7.56 2.84 3.91
CA PRO A 227 8.96 2.85 3.49
C PRO A 227 9.20 2.14 2.16
N GLY A 228 10.29 2.51 1.51
CA GLY A 228 10.69 1.93 0.22
C GLY A 228 10.02 2.58 -0.99
N ALA A 229 9.15 3.59 -0.80
CA ALA A 229 8.55 4.31 -1.90
C ALA A 229 9.61 5.01 -2.78
N CYS A 230 9.41 4.97 -4.10
CA CYS A 230 10.32 5.58 -5.06
C CYS A 230 9.58 6.17 -6.27
N ALA A 231 10.15 7.23 -6.82
CA ALA A 231 9.82 7.71 -8.14
C ALA A 231 10.73 7.05 -9.19
N TRP A 232 10.24 6.93 -10.40
CA TRP A 232 10.95 6.31 -11.51
C TRP A 232 11.32 7.32 -12.59
N GLY A 233 12.56 7.31 -13.03
CA GLY A 233 13.02 7.95 -14.26
C GLY A 233 13.27 6.92 -15.35
N ILE A 234 12.65 7.10 -16.51
CA ILE A 234 12.71 6.19 -17.64
C ILE A 234 13.31 6.95 -18.84
N SER A 235 14.47 6.50 -19.32
CA SER A 235 15.09 7.06 -20.52
C SER A 235 14.45 6.46 -21.77
N THR A 236 13.84 7.29 -22.58
CA THR A 236 13.11 6.90 -23.79
C THR A 236 13.66 7.59 -25.04
N SER A 237 13.13 7.25 -26.22
CA SER A 237 13.48 7.90 -27.49
C SER A 237 13.06 9.38 -27.55
N SER A 238 12.11 9.81 -26.72
CA SER A 238 11.63 11.21 -26.63
C SER A 238 12.26 12.00 -25.47
N GLY A 239 13.17 11.41 -24.70
CA GLY A 239 13.76 12.00 -23.51
C GLY A 239 13.36 11.26 -22.22
N TRP A 240 13.61 11.88 -21.09
CA TRP A 240 13.26 11.29 -19.80
C TRP A 240 11.77 11.42 -19.49
N ILE A 241 11.15 10.33 -19.06
CA ILE A 241 9.82 10.31 -18.46
C ILE A 241 9.99 10.08 -16.98
N ILE A 242 9.40 10.92 -16.15
CA ILE A 242 9.41 10.78 -14.69
C ILE A 242 8.02 10.33 -14.23
N TYR A 243 7.95 9.30 -13.39
CA TYR A 243 6.75 8.86 -12.70
C TYR A 243 6.96 9.01 -11.20
N SER A 244 6.16 9.85 -10.55
CA SER A 244 6.36 10.18 -9.13
C SER A 244 6.07 9.01 -8.18
N GLY A 245 5.13 8.09 -8.55
CA GLY A 245 4.44 7.31 -7.55
C GLY A 245 3.75 8.25 -6.57
N ASP A 246 3.56 7.80 -5.33
CA ASP A 246 3.03 8.62 -4.24
C ASP A 246 4.17 9.22 -3.41
N LEU A 247 4.02 10.47 -2.99
CA LEU A 247 5.06 11.18 -2.26
C LEU A 247 4.51 12.23 -1.28
N ARG A 248 5.37 12.64 -0.33
CA ARG A 248 5.13 13.76 0.59
C ARG A 248 6.43 14.50 0.90
N LEU A 249 6.31 15.75 1.46
CA LEU A 249 7.43 16.59 1.85
C LEU A 249 7.47 16.91 3.36
N HIS A 250 6.57 16.31 4.16
CA HIS A 250 6.37 16.62 5.58
C HIS A 250 6.60 15.42 6.52
N GLY A 251 7.06 14.29 5.99
CA GLY A 251 7.40 13.12 6.79
C GLY A 251 8.88 13.08 7.20
N LYS A 252 9.29 11.97 7.81
CA LYS A 252 10.66 11.79 8.34
C LYS A 252 11.73 11.72 7.25
N ARG A 253 11.36 11.35 6.01
CA ARG A 253 12.26 11.19 4.85
C ARG A 253 12.05 12.29 3.80
N ALA A 254 11.46 13.44 4.17
CA ALA A 254 11.19 14.56 3.27
C ALA A 254 12.41 15.00 2.44
N ASP A 255 13.62 14.88 3.00
CA ASP A 255 14.86 15.22 2.29
C ASP A 255 15.11 14.30 1.09
N SER A 256 14.63 13.04 1.12
CA SER A 256 14.69 12.14 -0.05
C SER A 256 13.83 12.68 -1.20
N THR A 257 12.61 13.16 -0.90
CA THR A 257 11.74 13.77 -1.91
C THR A 257 12.34 15.08 -2.46
N ARG A 258 12.94 15.91 -1.62
CA ARG A 258 13.65 17.13 -2.10
C ARG A 258 14.81 16.79 -3.02
N LYS A 259 15.60 15.78 -2.67
CA LYS A 259 16.69 15.30 -3.50
C LYS A 259 16.17 14.73 -4.83
N PHE A 260 15.07 13.99 -4.82
CA PHE A 260 14.39 13.53 -6.04
C PHE A 260 14.04 14.71 -6.95
N ILE A 261 13.41 15.78 -6.43
CA ILE A 261 13.04 16.97 -7.19
C ILE A 261 14.28 17.56 -7.88
N GLU A 262 15.37 17.75 -7.12
CA GLU A 262 16.61 18.29 -7.65
C GLU A 262 17.24 17.42 -8.73
N GLU A 263 17.35 16.12 -8.50
CA GLU A 263 18.00 15.18 -9.42
C GLU A 263 17.17 14.91 -10.67
N ALA A 264 15.85 14.82 -10.52
CA ALA A 264 14.94 14.68 -11.67
C ALA A 264 14.92 15.95 -12.54
N GLY A 265 14.98 17.14 -11.92
CA GLY A 265 15.07 18.40 -12.65
C GLY A 265 16.33 18.51 -13.52
N LYS A 266 17.47 17.98 -13.08
CA LYS A 266 18.72 17.91 -13.86
C LYS A 266 18.62 17.06 -15.14
N LEU A 267 17.60 16.17 -15.21
CA LEU A 267 17.37 15.35 -16.39
C LEU A 267 16.61 16.08 -17.50
N HIS A 268 16.06 17.25 -17.23
CA HIS A 268 15.20 18.00 -18.14
C HIS A 268 14.11 17.12 -18.76
N PRO A 269 13.18 16.58 -17.94
CA PRO A 269 12.29 15.54 -18.40
C PRO A 269 11.28 16.05 -19.44
N ARG A 270 11.05 15.21 -20.45
CA ARG A 270 10.00 15.42 -21.45
C ARG A 270 8.61 15.38 -20.81
N ALA A 271 8.38 14.45 -19.88
CA ALA A 271 7.12 14.38 -19.16
C ALA A 271 7.32 14.01 -17.69
N LEU A 272 6.43 14.56 -16.84
CA LEU A 272 6.25 14.19 -15.44
C LEU A 272 4.82 13.67 -15.26
N ILE A 273 4.70 12.41 -14.85
CA ILE A 273 3.44 11.81 -14.40
C ILE A 273 3.41 11.99 -12.88
N LEU A 274 2.52 12.85 -12.37
CA LEU A 274 2.52 13.30 -10.97
C LEU A 274 1.21 12.97 -10.27
N GLU A 275 1.30 12.45 -9.04
CA GLU A 275 0.13 12.22 -8.19
C GLU A 275 -0.61 13.51 -7.85
N GLY A 276 -1.86 13.39 -7.38
CA GLY A 276 -2.67 14.53 -6.97
C GLY A 276 -3.71 14.19 -5.91
N THR A 277 -3.39 13.30 -4.97
CA THR A 277 -4.34 12.84 -3.94
C THR A 277 -4.88 13.99 -3.09
N ASN A 278 -4.02 14.88 -2.61
CA ASN A 278 -4.38 15.97 -1.71
C ASN A 278 -4.23 17.37 -2.35
N VAL A 279 -4.44 17.51 -3.64
CA VAL A 279 -4.30 18.82 -4.33
C VAL A 279 -5.20 19.91 -3.75
N THR A 280 -6.35 19.55 -3.17
CA THR A 280 -7.28 20.50 -2.55
C THR A 280 -6.89 20.93 -1.14
N ARG A 281 -5.87 20.32 -0.53
CA ARG A 281 -5.38 20.69 0.80
C ARG A 281 -4.33 21.77 0.69
N GLU A 282 -4.49 22.84 1.48
CA GLU A 282 -3.54 23.97 1.54
C GLU A 282 -2.30 23.66 2.39
N THR A 283 -2.44 22.78 3.38
CA THR A 283 -1.35 22.45 4.32
C THR A 283 -1.40 20.99 4.73
N ASN A 284 -0.25 20.49 5.18
CA ASN A 284 -0.13 19.16 5.78
C ASN A 284 0.26 19.27 7.26
N VAL A 285 -0.21 18.30 8.05
CA VAL A 285 0.28 18.06 9.41
C VAL A 285 1.55 17.21 9.31
N ALA A 286 2.62 17.63 9.96
CA ALA A 286 3.87 16.87 9.98
C ALA A 286 3.83 15.72 11.01
N GLU A 287 4.57 14.64 10.79
CA GLU A 287 4.71 13.54 11.77
C GLU A 287 5.21 14.03 13.15
N ARG A 288 5.97 15.12 13.19
CA ARG A 288 6.38 15.78 14.44
C ARG A 288 5.18 16.32 15.23
N GLU A 289 4.22 16.92 14.55
CA GLU A 289 3.00 17.43 15.20
C GLU A 289 2.15 16.28 15.74
N VAL A 290 2.07 15.17 15.01
CA VAL A 290 1.41 13.95 15.51
C VAL A 290 2.05 13.46 16.79
N TYR A 291 3.40 13.44 16.85
CA TYR A 291 4.12 13.11 18.07
C TYR A 291 3.77 14.07 19.23
N GLU A 292 3.86 15.38 19.00
CA GLU A 292 3.64 16.41 20.03
C GLU A 292 2.20 16.33 20.59
N ASN A 293 1.19 16.19 19.71
CA ASN A 293 -0.21 16.05 20.10
C ASN A 293 -0.50 14.70 20.78
N GLY A 294 0.00 13.60 20.21
CA GLY A 294 -0.11 12.26 20.80
C GLY A 294 0.51 12.21 22.20
N PHE A 295 1.71 12.74 22.36
CA PHE A 295 2.38 12.83 23.65
C PHE A 295 1.56 13.63 24.67
N LYS A 296 1.04 14.81 24.29
CA LYS A 296 0.22 15.66 25.15
C LYS A 296 -1.04 14.96 25.64
N VAL A 297 -1.73 14.25 24.75
CA VAL A 297 -2.96 13.51 25.08
C VAL A 297 -2.64 12.31 25.97
N ILE A 298 -1.61 11.52 25.61
CA ILE A 298 -1.32 10.24 26.27
C ILE A 298 -0.63 10.41 27.62
N LYS A 299 0.20 11.44 27.80
CA LYS A 299 0.89 11.74 29.06
C LYS A 299 -0.09 11.92 30.23
N GLY A 300 -1.29 12.47 29.97
CA GLY A 300 -2.34 12.66 30.99
C GLY A 300 -3.25 11.46 31.22
N ALA A 301 -3.11 10.39 30.44
CA ALA A 301 -3.97 9.22 30.53
C ALA A 301 -3.64 8.35 31.73
N THR A 302 -4.65 7.97 32.51
CA THR A 302 -4.51 7.11 33.69
C THR A 302 -4.94 5.66 33.45
N GLY A 303 -5.62 5.39 32.33
CA GLY A 303 -6.09 4.08 31.92
C GLY A 303 -5.37 3.57 30.67
N LEU A 304 -5.99 2.60 30.01
CA LEU A 304 -5.53 2.06 28.74
C LEU A 304 -5.56 3.12 27.64
N VAL A 305 -4.60 3.08 26.74
CA VAL A 305 -4.60 3.88 25.52
C VAL A 305 -4.64 2.93 24.31
N ILE A 306 -5.54 3.18 23.38
CA ILE A 306 -5.59 2.54 22.07
C ILE A 306 -5.20 3.61 21.03
N ALA A 307 -4.23 3.30 20.19
CA ALA A 307 -3.80 4.13 19.06
C ALA A 307 -4.23 3.46 17.77
N ASP A 308 -5.15 4.11 17.05
CA ASP A 308 -5.66 3.64 15.76
C ASP A 308 -5.02 4.43 14.62
N PHE A 309 -4.29 3.73 13.77
CA PHE A 309 -3.67 4.26 12.56
C PHE A 309 -3.55 3.16 11.50
N PRO A 310 -3.34 3.51 10.21
CA PRO A 310 -3.25 2.51 9.16
C PRO A 310 -2.15 1.45 9.45
N PRO A 311 -2.46 0.15 9.39
CA PRO A 311 -1.54 -0.92 9.80
C PRO A 311 -0.20 -0.97 9.06
N ARG A 312 -0.09 -0.28 7.93
CA ARG A 312 1.12 -0.22 7.09
C ARG A 312 1.86 1.11 7.20
N ASP A 313 1.33 2.04 7.98
CA ASP A 313 2.01 3.32 8.28
C ASP A 313 3.08 3.10 9.34
N VAL A 314 4.24 2.63 8.89
CA VAL A 314 5.39 2.38 9.76
C VAL A 314 5.92 3.68 10.37
N SER A 315 5.80 4.81 9.67
CA SER A 315 6.17 6.12 10.22
C SER A 315 5.35 6.45 11.46
N ARG A 316 4.04 6.20 11.41
CA ARG A 316 3.12 6.41 12.53
C ARG A 316 3.37 5.44 13.67
N LEU A 317 3.61 4.16 13.37
CA LEU A 317 4.00 3.16 14.38
C LEU A 317 5.24 3.62 15.15
N LEU A 318 6.29 4.07 14.46
CA LEU A 318 7.51 4.58 15.09
C LEU A 318 7.28 5.89 15.86
N THR A 319 6.31 6.71 15.44
CA THR A 319 5.89 7.91 16.17
C THR A 319 5.23 7.53 17.50
N PHE A 320 4.29 6.58 17.50
CA PHE A 320 3.68 6.09 18.74
C PHE A 320 4.64 5.28 19.62
N LEU A 321 5.64 4.61 19.05
CA LEU A 321 6.72 4.00 19.82
C LEU A 321 7.52 5.06 20.61
N GLN A 322 7.83 6.20 19.97
CA GLN A 322 8.48 7.29 20.68
C GLN A 322 7.60 7.88 21.77
N VAL A 323 6.30 8.06 21.51
CA VAL A 323 5.35 8.49 22.55
C VAL A 323 5.29 7.50 23.70
N ALA A 324 5.31 6.19 23.42
CA ALA A 324 5.32 5.15 24.47
C ALA A 324 6.57 5.26 25.36
N ARG A 325 7.75 5.41 24.76
CA ARG A 325 9.03 5.61 25.50
C ARG A 325 8.96 6.83 26.42
N ASP A 326 8.52 7.97 25.89
CA ASP A 326 8.53 9.26 26.59
C ASP A 326 7.42 9.37 27.66
N THR A 327 6.38 8.54 27.57
CA THR A 327 5.31 8.43 28.57
C THR A 327 5.52 7.28 29.57
N GLY A 328 6.61 6.52 29.44
CA GLY A 328 6.92 5.35 30.28
C GLY A 328 5.95 4.17 30.06
N ARG A 329 5.32 4.10 28.90
CA ARG A 329 4.42 3.03 28.48
C ARG A 329 5.14 2.06 27.54
N LYS A 330 4.53 0.91 27.28
CA LYS A 330 4.92 -0.03 26.25
C LYS A 330 3.94 0.03 25.09
N LEU A 331 4.47 0.05 23.87
CA LEU A 331 3.68 -0.08 22.65
C LEU A 331 3.38 -1.56 22.43
N ALA A 332 2.13 -1.95 22.51
CA ALA A 332 1.67 -3.30 22.23
C ALA A 332 1.19 -3.37 20.78
N ILE A 333 2.00 -3.97 19.93
CA ILE A 333 1.73 -4.14 18.51
C ILE A 333 1.11 -5.51 18.24
N LEU A 334 0.41 -5.66 17.12
CA LEU A 334 -0.15 -6.93 16.69
C LEU A 334 0.92 -7.84 16.05
N PRO A 335 0.70 -9.16 15.96
CA PRO A 335 1.63 -10.07 15.31
C PRO A 335 1.99 -9.69 13.87
N ARG A 336 1.05 -9.07 13.12
CA ARG A 336 1.28 -8.60 11.74
C ARG A 336 2.29 -7.46 11.69
N ASP A 337 2.17 -6.50 12.63
CA ASP A 337 3.09 -5.37 12.74
C ASP A 337 4.49 -5.85 13.14
N ALA A 338 4.55 -6.80 14.08
CA ALA A 338 5.81 -7.41 14.48
C ALA A 338 6.48 -8.16 13.32
N TYR A 339 5.71 -8.87 12.51
CA TYR A 339 6.24 -9.56 11.33
C TYR A 339 6.75 -8.57 10.28
N LEU A 340 6.05 -7.47 10.07
CA LEU A 340 6.47 -6.39 9.18
C LEU A 340 7.76 -5.73 9.66
N LEU A 341 7.84 -5.31 10.95
CA LEU A 341 9.05 -4.71 11.52
C LEU A 341 10.24 -5.66 11.46
N LYS A 342 10.04 -6.94 11.81
CA LYS A 342 11.07 -7.98 11.69
C LYS A 342 11.60 -8.08 10.26
N THR A 343 10.72 -8.06 9.28
CA THR A 343 11.10 -8.14 7.86
C THR A 343 11.87 -6.89 7.43
N MET A 344 11.39 -5.72 7.77
CA MET A 344 12.07 -4.46 7.42
C MET A 344 13.45 -4.35 8.06
N ARG A 345 13.62 -4.85 9.28
CA ARG A 345 14.92 -4.88 9.98
C ARG A 345 16.01 -5.63 9.20
N LEU A 346 15.65 -6.56 8.32
CA LEU A 346 16.59 -7.26 7.46
C LEU A 346 17.30 -6.34 6.45
N LEU A 347 16.68 -5.20 6.12
CA LEU A 347 17.16 -4.25 5.11
C LEU A 347 17.54 -2.89 5.72
N GLU A 348 16.82 -2.45 6.74
CA GLU A 348 16.92 -1.12 7.34
C GLU A 348 17.34 -1.23 8.82
N PRO A 349 18.63 -1.08 9.12
CA PRO A 349 19.16 -1.20 10.50
C PRO A 349 18.60 -0.21 11.51
N GLU A 350 17.99 0.90 11.06
CA GLU A 350 17.31 1.88 11.92
C GLU A 350 15.95 1.42 12.43
N ILE A 351 15.35 0.40 11.82
CA ILE A 351 14.11 -0.21 12.33
C ILE A 351 14.41 -0.90 13.66
N PRO A 352 13.62 -0.66 14.72
CA PRO A 352 13.84 -1.25 16.03
C PRO A 352 13.92 -2.78 15.98
N ASP A 353 14.89 -3.35 16.68
CA ASP A 353 14.90 -4.78 16.94
C ASP A 353 13.93 -5.07 18.09
N ILE A 354 12.83 -5.75 17.79
CA ILE A 354 11.78 -6.07 18.77
C ILE A 354 12.35 -6.81 19.98
N ALA A 355 13.35 -7.67 19.78
CA ALA A 355 13.96 -8.42 20.88
C ALA A 355 14.71 -7.52 21.87
N GLN A 356 15.33 -6.44 21.38
CA GLN A 356 16.13 -5.51 22.16
C GLN A 356 15.36 -4.27 22.61
N GLU A 357 14.20 -3.99 22.02
CA GLU A 357 13.41 -2.80 22.31
C GLU A 357 12.46 -3.04 23.49
N ASP A 358 12.81 -2.52 24.66
CA ASP A 358 12.03 -2.73 25.89
C ASP A 358 10.63 -2.12 25.85
N SER A 359 10.45 -1.10 25.04
CA SER A 359 9.16 -0.39 24.89
C SER A 359 8.23 -1.06 23.87
N ILE A 360 8.61 -2.17 23.24
CA ILE A 360 7.72 -2.96 22.35
C ILE A 360 7.36 -4.27 23.03
N VAL A 361 6.07 -4.61 22.98
CA VAL A 361 5.51 -5.93 23.28
C VAL A 361 4.54 -6.34 22.18
N ILE A 362 4.24 -7.62 22.06
CA ILE A 362 3.34 -8.16 21.03
C ILE A 362 2.07 -8.66 21.71
N TYR A 363 0.95 -8.05 21.38
CA TYR A 363 -0.35 -8.48 21.88
C TYR A 363 -0.84 -9.71 21.12
N GLN A 364 -1.13 -10.77 21.83
CA GLN A 364 -1.69 -11.98 21.27
C GLN A 364 -3.22 -11.91 21.33
N ASP A 365 -3.83 -11.67 20.16
CA ASP A 365 -5.28 -11.63 20.02
C ASP A 365 -5.94 -13.00 20.16
N THR A 366 -7.24 -13.01 20.45
CA THR A 366 -8.01 -14.25 20.63
C THR A 366 -8.40 -14.94 19.32
N ILE A 367 -8.23 -14.25 18.19
CA ILE A 367 -8.64 -14.74 16.85
C ILE A 367 -7.72 -15.88 16.39
N ALA A 368 -6.50 -15.93 16.85
CA ALA A 368 -5.51 -16.96 16.52
C ALA A 368 -5.82 -18.38 17.06
N SER A 369 -7.01 -18.63 17.54
CA SER A 369 -7.37 -19.66 18.54
C SER A 369 -7.38 -21.12 18.10
N LYS A 370 -7.30 -21.50 16.82
CA LYS A 370 -7.47 -22.93 16.48
C LYS A 370 -6.25 -23.64 15.88
N SER A 371 -5.41 -22.92 15.20
CA SER A 371 -4.10 -23.40 14.71
C SER A 371 -3.40 -22.19 14.09
N PRO A 372 -2.50 -21.52 14.80
CA PRO A 372 -1.84 -20.33 14.25
C PRO A 372 -1.09 -20.71 12.98
N ASN A 373 -1.13 -19.82 11.99
CA ASN A 373 -0.33 -19.95 10.78
C ASN A 373 1.15 -20.14 11.13
N LEU A 374 1.91 -20.81 10.27
CA LEU A 374 3.33 -21.11 10.53
C LEU A 374 4.15 -19.82 10.83
N TRP A 375 3.85 -18.72 10.16
CA TRP A 375 4.54 -17.44 10.41
C TRP A 375 4.28 -16.91 11.84
N VAL A 376 3.06 -17.08 12.38
CA VAL A 376 2.73 -16.72 13.78
C VAL A 376 3.46 -17.62 14.75
N GLN A 377 3.49 -18.95 14.48
CA GLN A 377 4.23 -19.89 15.33
C GLN A 377 5.72 -19.53 15.41
N ASN A 378 6.33 -19.22 14.27
CA ASN A 378 7.72 -18.77 14.22
C ASN A 378 7.92 -17.46 15.00
N LEU A 379 6.98 -16.51 14.87
CA LEU A 379 7.03 -15.24 15.59
C LEU A 379 6.97 -15.47 17.12
N CYS A 380 6.09 -16.37 17.58
CA CYS A 380 6.00 -16.75 18.99
C CYS A 380 7.28 -17.43 19.51
N GLN A 381 7.97 -18.22 18.68
CA GLN A 381 9.26 -18.79 19.03
C GLN A 381 10.34 -17.73 19.15
N ASP A 382 10.38 -16.77 18.23
CA ASP A 382 11.40 -15.72 18.21
C ASP A 382 11.22 -14.68 19.33
N TYR A 383 9.97 -14.37 19.70
CA TYR A 383 9.60 -13.27 20.58
C TYR A 383 8.71 -13.68 21.76
N GLY A 384 8.74 -14.93 22.20
CA GLY A 384 7.87 -15.43 23.28
C GLY A 384 7.92 -14.61 24.56
N SER A 385 9.09 -14.08 24.94
CA SER A 385 9.26 -13.20 26.11
C SER A 385 8.63 -11.80 25.95
N LYS A 386 8.29 -11.41 24.74
CA LYS A 386 7.62 -10.13 24.42
C LYS A 386 6.11 -10.28 24.23
N MET A 387 5.58 -11.53 24.21
CA MET A 387 4.15 -11.79 24.05
C MET A 387 3.40 -11.43 25.32
N ILE A 388 2.27 -10.73 25.15
CA ILE A 388 1.34 -10.38 26.22
C ILE A 388 -0.09 -10.76 25.84
N LEU A 389 -0.90 -11.00 26.86
CA LEU A 389 -2.33 -11.34 26.73
C LEU A 389 -3.21 -10.19 27.27
N ALA A 390 -4.49 -10.27 27.02
CA ALA A 390 -5.48 -9.32 27.57
C ALA A 390 -5.42 -9.21 29.10
N GLU A 391 -5.06 -10.29 29.80
CA GLU A 391 -4.91 -10.30 31.26
C GLU A 391 -3.72 -9.46 31.72
N ASP A 392 -2.60 -9.51 31.02
CA ASP A 392 -1.42 -8.69 31.30
C ASP A 392 -1.76 -7.20 31.16
N VAL A 393 -2.48 -6.85 30.09
CA VAL A 393 -2.95 -5.48 29.86
C VAL A 393 -3.89 -5.03 30.97
N ARG A 394 -4.92 -5.84 31.33
CA ARG A 394 -5.86 -5.51 32.40
C ARG A 394 -5.19 -5.26 33.74
N SER A 395 -4.12 -5.99 34.02
CA SER A 395 -3.40 -5.87 35.30
C SER A 395 -2.68 -4.52 35.47
N ALA A 396 -2.32 -3.87 34.35
CA ALA A 396 -1.49 -2.66 34.32
C ALA A 396 -1.84 -1.75 33.13
N GLU A 397 -3.11 -1.38 32.96
CA GLU A 397 -3.62 -0.62 31.81
C GLU A 397 -2.85 0.67 31.52
N ASP A 398 -2.39 1.35 32.59
CA ASP A 398 -1.60 2.58 32.51
C ASP A 398 -0.19 2.37 31.91
N LYS A 399 0.22 1.14 31.69
CA LYS A 399 1.54 0.78 31.12
C LYS A 399 1.51 0.50 29.63
N PHE A 400 0.35 0.53 28.97
CA PHE A 400 0.25 0.12 27.59
C PHE A 400 -0.38 1.19 26.69
N ILE A 401 0.09 1.19 25.44
CA ILE A 401 -0.57 1.76 24.26
C ILE A 401 -0.77 0.59 23.28
N LEU A 402 -2.03 0.22 22.99
CA LEU A 402 -2.34 -0.84 22.04
C LEU A 402 -2.45 -0.25 20.63
N CYS A 403 -1.77 -0.82 19.65
CA CYS A 403 -1.94 -0.49 18.24
C CYS A 403 -3.09 -1.32 17.66
N PHE A 404 -4.30 -0.81 17.79
CA PHE A 404 -5.51 -1.44 17.28
C PHE A 404 -6.19 -0.54 16.26
N SER A 405 -6.63 -1.15 15.17
CA SER A 405 -7.56 -0.53 14.24
C SER A 405 -9.01 -0.77 14.66
N PHE A 406 -9.96 -0.17 13.93
CA PHE A 406 -11.38 -0.48 14.07
C PHE A 406 -11.68 -1.99 14.05
N PHE A 407 -10.95 -2.76 13.23
CA PHE A 407 -11.18 -4.20 13.09
C PHE A 407 -10.70 -5.05 14.27
N ASP A 408 -9.97 -4.45 15.22
CA ASP A 408 -9.43 -5.11 16.41
C ASP A 408 -10.21 -4.78 17.67
N ILE A 409 -11.23 -3.89 17.60
CA ILE A 409 -12.02 -3.45 18.78
C ILE A 409 -12.85 -4.56 19.41
N ASN A 410 -13.07 -5.67 18.70
CA ASN A 410 -13.69 -6.88 19.25
C ASN A 410 -12.88 -7.54 20.37
N GLU A 411 -11.64 -7.12 20.64
CA GLU A 411 -10.85 -7.49 21.82
C GLU A 411 -11.27 -6.74 23.10
N LEU A 412 -12.02 -5.63 23.01
CA LEU A 412 -12.46 -4.84 24.17
C LEU A 412 -13.19 -5.65 25.26
N PRO A 413 -14.06 -6.64 24.94
CA PRO A 413 -14.67 -7.51 25.95
C PRO A 413 -13.66 -8.31 26.78
N SER A 414 -12.53 -8.69 26.16
CA SER A 414 -11.43 -9.39 26.84
C SER A 414 -10.56 -8.43 27.65
N LEU A 415 -10.33 -7.24 27.13
CA LEU A 415 -9.52 -6.19 27.76
C LEU A 415 -10.22 -5.54 28.95
N ARG A 416 -11.55 -5.33 28.88
CA ARG A 416 -12.38 -4.68 29.92
C ARG A 416 -11.78 -3.36 30.41
N PRO A 417 -11.53 -2.39 29.50
CA PRO A 417 -10.85 -1.16 29.86
C PRO A 417 -11.62 -0.39 30.94
N LYS A 418 -10.89 0.27 31.84
CA LYS A 418 -11.48 1.13 32.86
C LYS A 418 -12.11 2.37 32.24
N PRO A 419 -13.20 2.92 32.83
CA PRO A 419 -13.75 4.19 32.37
C PRO A 419 -12.69 5.29 32.33
N GLY A 420 -12.66 6.07 31.25
CA GLY A 420 -11.65 7.11 31.03
C GLY A 420 -10.39 6.63 30.31
N SER A 421 -10.33 5.37 29.89
CA SER A 421 -9.35 4.90 28.90
C SER A 421 -9.53 5.66 27.58
N LEU A 422 -8.45 5.78 26.79
CA LEU A 422 -8.43 6.63 25.61
C LEU A 422 -8.39 5.80 24.32
N TYR A 423 -9.06 6.32 23.30
CA TYR A 423 -8.93 5.89 21.92
C TYR A 423 -8.41 7.09 21.09
N VAL A 424 -7.19 6.99 20.60
CA VAL A 424 -6.52 8.04 19.83
C VAL A 424 -6.56 7.62 18.36
N PHE A 425 -7.42 8.26 17.60
CA PHE A 425 -7.53 8.04 16.16
C PHE A 425 -6.55 8.94 15.41
N SER A 426 -5.68 8.33 14.62
CA SER A 426 -4.58 8.98 13.91
C SER A 426 -4.51 8.52 12.45
N SER A 427 -5.69 8.35 11.83
CA SER A 427 -5.89 7.93 10.45
C SER A 427 -6.65 9.00 9.67
N SER A 428 -7.19 8.68 8.49
CA SER A 428 -7.95 9.61 7.65
C SER A 428 -9.42 9.71 8.07
N GLU A 429 -10.07 10.80 7.65
CA GLU A 429 -11.52 10.95 7.66
C GLU A 429 -12.17 9.88 6.77
N PRO A 430 -13.47 9.56 6.96
CA PRO A 430 -14.16 8.63 6.07
C PRO A 430 -14.23 9.19 4.65
N HIS A 431 -13.98 8.33 3.67
CA HIS A 431 -13.99 8.68 2.25
C HIS A 431 -15.23 8.15 1.52
N ASP A 432 -16.07 7.33 2.18
CA ASP A 432 -17.27 6.73 1.61
C ASP A 432 -18.31 6.35 2.67
N GLU A 433 -19.56 6.06 2.23
CA GLU A 433 -20.68 5.71 3.11
C GLU A 433 -20.42 4.45 3.96
N GLU A 434 -19.67 3.48 3.45
CA GLU A 434 -19.33 2.27 4.19
C GLU A 434 -18.46 2.59 5.41
N GLN A 435 -17.46 3.44 5.24
CA GLN A 435 -16.62 3.93 6.32
C GLN A 435 -17.41 4.77 7.33
N GLU A 436 -18.39 5.55 6.89
CA GLU A 436 -19.28 6.27 7.81
C GLU A 436 -20.05 5.31 8.74
N ILE A 437 -20.54 4.18 8.20
CA ILE A 437 -21.19 3.14 9.00
C ILE A 437 -20.22 2.59 10.03
N ASP A 438 -18.98 2.35 9.66
CA ASP A 438 -17.96 1.85 10.58
C ASP A 438 -17.60 2.87 11.67
N PHE A 439 -17.55 4.15 11.36
CA PHE A 439 -17.39 5.20 12.37
C PHE A 439 -18.57 5.26 13.35
N ARG A 440 -19.82 5.11 12.88
CA ARG A 440 -20.98 5.00 13.80
C ARG A 440 -20.89 3.77 14.70
N ARG A 441 -20.42 2.64 14.16
CA ARG A 441 -20.14 1.43 14.96
C ARG A 441 -19.03 1.68 15.98
N LEU A 442 -17.92 2.28 15.56
CA LEU A 442 -16.79 2.62 16.44
C LEU A 442 -17.25 3.50 17.60
N HIS A 443 -17.97 4.60 17.33
CA HIS A 443 -18.54 5.45 18.37
C HIS A 443 -19.43 4.67 19.37
N SER A 444 -20.22 3.70 18.88
CA SER A 444 -21.05 2.84 19.72
C SER A 444 -20.22 1.95 20.64
N TRP A 445 -19.14 1.35 20.14
CA TRP A 445 -18.19 0.55 20.91
C TRP A 445 -17.51 1.40 21.99
N LEU A 446 -16.95 2.55 21.62
CA LEU A 446 -16.26 3.43 22.56
C LEU A 446 -17.18 3.90 23.67
N LYS A 447 -18.41 4.29 23.34
CA LYS A 447 -19.44 4.66 24.30
C LYS A 447 -19.78 3.51 25.25
N HIS A 448 -19.95 2.29 24.72
CA HIS A 448 -20.31 1.11 25.52
C HIS A 448 -19.23 0.75 26.54
N PHE A 449 -17.96 0.85 26.16
CA PHE A 449 -16.83 0.55 27.06
C PHE A 449 -16.30 1.76 27.83
N GLY A 450 -16.91 2.95 27.66
CA GLY A 450 -16.52 4.15 28.39
C GLY A 450 -15.15 4.72 27.97
N LEU A 451 -14.69 4.47 26.75
CA LEU A 451 -13.48 5.06 26.20
C LEU A 451 -13.76 6.49 25.71
N ARG A 452 -12.79 7.37 25.95
CA ARG A 452 -12.81 8.73 25.40
C ARG A 452 -12.02 8.77 24.10
N GLY A 453 -12.68 9.21 23.02
CA GLY A 453 -12.04 9.40 21.70
C GLY A 453 -11.28 10.72 21.59
N PHE A 454 -10.17 10.70 20.87
CA PHE A 454 -9.42 11.86 20.40
C PHE A 454 -9.08 11.69 18.93
N GLY A 455 -9.18 12.75 18.13
CA GLY A 455 -8.95 12.72 16.69
C GLY A 455 -10.04 12.00 15.89
N LEU A 456 -11.09 11.56 16.56
CA LEU A 456 -12.19 10.85 15.89
C LEU A 456 -13.05 11.83 15.11
N PRO A 457 -13.38 11.50 13.84
CA PRO A 457 -14.40 12.22 13.10
C PRO A 457 -15.73 12.21 13.87
N VAL A 458 -16.41 13.34 13.89
CA VAL A 458 -17.75 13.50 14.47
C VAL A 458 -18.72 13.95 13.40
N GLU A 459 -19.93 13.41 13.43
CA GLU A 459 -20.99 13.81 12.50
C GLU A 459 -21.55 15.18 12.89
N LYS A 460 -21.48 16.14 11.97
CA LYS A 460 -21.98 17.49 12.14
C LYS A 460 -22.70 17.96 10.87
N ASN A 461 -23.99 18.24 11.01
CA ASN A 461 -24.85 18.65 9.87
C ASN A 461 -24.91 17.65 8.69
N GLY A 462 -24.65 16.37 8.94
CA GLY A 462 -24.62 15.32 7.92
C GLY A 462 -23.24 15.04 7.34
N ASP A 463 -22.24 15.84 7.67
CA ASP A 463 -20.84 15.64 7.27
C ASP A 463 -20.00 15.12 8.43
N TRP A 464 -18.94 14.40 8.13
CA TRP A 464 -17.97 13.91 9.10
C TRP A 464 -16.75 14.81 9.15
N GLU A 465 -16.45 15.39 10.31
CA GLU A 465 -15.32 16.30 10.48
C GLU A 465 -14.48 15.91 11.69
N ILE A 466 -13.15 15.99 11.56
CA ILE A 466 -12.25 15.93 12.71
C ILE A 466 -12.29 17.28 13.43
N PRO A 467 -12.49 17.30 14.78
CA PRO A 467 -12.45 18.53 15.55
C PRO A 467 -11.15 19.30 15.30
N GLU A 468 -11.23 20.60 15.05
CA GLU A 468 -10.09 21.44 14.65
C GLU A 468 -8.90 21.33 15.62
N ALA A 469 -9.18 21.30 16.94
CA ALA A 469 -8.16 21.14 17.98
C ALA A 469 -7.44 19.78 17.98
N GLU A 470 -7.97 18.78 17.25
CA GLU A 470 -7.48 17.41 17.19
C GLU A 470 -6.87 17.05 15.81
N ARG A 471 -6.96 17.95 14.82
CA ARG A 471 -6.42 17.75 13.46
C ARG A 471 -4.92 17.44 13.43
N GLY A 472 -4.16 17.94 14.41
CA GLY A 472 -2.74 17.67 14.55
C GLY A 472 -2.36 16.20 14.85
N LEU A 473 -3.32 15.27 14.91
CA LEU A 473 -3.09 13.83 14.99
C LEU A 473 -3.05 13.14 13.61
N HIS A 474 -3.33 13.87 12.53
CA HIS A 474 -3.61 13.31 11.19
C HIS A 474 -2.62 13.77 10.12
N ALA A 475 -1.41 13.22 10.12
CA ALA A 475 -0.49 13.43 9.00
C ALA A 475 -0.83 12.51 7.83
N SER A 476 -0.91 13.08 6.64
CA SER A 476 -1.16 12.35 5.40
C SER A 476 0.08 11.61 4.90
N GLY A 477 -0.13 10.55 4.12
CA GLY A 477 0.90 9.91 3.30
C GLY A 477 1.26 10.71 2.03
N HIS A 478 0.45 11.69 1.65
CA HIS A 478 0.53 12.42 0.38
C HIS A 478 0.79 13.91 0.58
N ALA A 479 1.47 14.50 -0.39
CA ALA A 479 1.75 15.94 -0.45
C ALA A 479 0.46 16.76 -0.65
N CYS A 480 0.40 17.97 -0.10
CA CYS A 480 -0.68 18.93 -0.36
C CYS A 480 -0.48 19.68 -1.69
N GLY A 481 -1.49 20.45 -2.11
CA GLY A 481 -1.44 21.22 -3.35
C GLY A 481 -0.19 22.07 -3.51
N PRO A 482 0.15 22.95 -2.55
CA PRO A 482 1.38 23.76 -2.60
C PRO A 482 2.66 22.93 -2.75
N ASP A 483 2.79 21.80 -2.02
CA ASP A 483 3.94 20.90 -2.11
C ASP A 483 4.04 20.27 -3.50
N LEU A 484 2.91 19.83 -4.08
CA LEU A 484 2.86 19.25 -5.43
C LEU A 484 3.23 20.27 -6.51
N LEU A 485 2.85 21.54 -6.33
CA LEU A 485 3.31 22.63 -7.20
C LEU A 485 4.82 22.89 -7.05
N GLU A 486 5.38 22.75 -5.84
CA GLU A 486 6.84 22.81 -5.61
C GLU A 486 7.54 21.69 -6.38
N VAL A 487 7.01 20.45 -6.34
CA VAL A 487 7.53 19.32 -7.13
C VAL A 487 7.53 19.63 -8.62
N ALA A 488 6.38 20.06 -9.16
CA ALA A 488 6.23 20.37 -10.58
C ALA A 488 7.19 21.48 -11.04
N ARG A 489 7.27 22.58 -10.29
CA ARG A 489 8.13 23.72 -10.60
C ARG A 489 9.62 23.43 -10.41
N GLY A 490 9.97 22.55 -9.46
CA GLY A 490 11.35 22.13 -9.21
C GLY A 490 11.88 21.19 -10.30
N ILE A 491 11.07 20.27 -10.76
CA ILE A 491 11.43 19.32 -11.83
C ILE A 491 11.40 19.98 -13.21
N LYS A 492 10.44 20.88 -13.45
CA LYS A 492 10.25 21.63 -14.71
C LYS A 492 10.16 20.74 -15.95
N PRO A 493 9.21 19.81 -16.01
CA PRO A 493 9.00 18.99 -17.22
C PRO A 493 8.46 19.85 -18.37
N GLU A 494 8.59 19.39 -19.61
CA GLU A 494 7.89 20.02 -20.74
C GLU A 494 6.37 19.76 -20.61
N VAL A 495 5.98 18.51 -20.26
CA VAL A 495 4.58 18.08 -20.07
C VAL A 495 4.37 17.54 -18.67
N LEU A 496 3.30 17.96 -18.00
CA LEU A 496 2.83 17.37 -16.75
C LEU A 496 1.52 16.62 -17.02
N ILE A 497 1.44 15.38 -16.53
CA ILE A 497 0.26 14.52 -16.66
C ILE A 497 -0.18 14.13 -15.25
N PRO A 498 -1.31 14.66 -14.74
CA PRO A 498 -1.81 14.32 -13.42
C PRO A 498 -2.43 12.94 -13.39
N VAL A 499 -2.14 12.18 -12.34
CA VAL A 499 -2.73 10.86 -12.05
C VAL A 499 -3.06 10.75 -10.56
N HIS A 500 -3.74 9.70 -10.14
CA HIS A 500 -4.03 9.46 -8.73
C HIS A 500 -4.70 10.67 -8.07
N SER A 501 -5.68 11.26 -8.74
CA SER A 501 -6.34 12.50 -8.31
C SER A 501 -7.82 12.50 -8.71
N GLU A 502 -8.65 13.03 -7.84
CA GLU A 502 -10.06 13.34 -8.16
C GLU A 502 -10.21 14.75 -8.72
N HIS A 503 -9.16 15.60 -8.61
CA HIS A 503 -9.15 16.99 -9.05
C HIS A 503 -7.92 17.30 -9.92
N PRO A 504 -7.75 16.62 -11.07
CA PRO A 504 -6.56 16.82 -11.93
C PRO A 504 -6.50 18.22 -12.56
N GLU A 505 -7.64 18.92 -12.68
CA GLU A 505 -7.75 20.31 -13.15
C GLU A 505 -6.93 21.31 -12.33
N PHE A 506 -6.65 21.01 -11.06
CA PHE A 506 -5.81 21.81 -10.17
C PHE A 506 -4.49 22.22 -10.81
N TYR A 507 -3.83 21.31 -11.50
CA TYR A 507 -2.55 21.60 -12.14
C TYR A 507 -2.69 22.57 -13.32
N THR A 508 -3.76 22.46 -14.10
CA THR A 508 -4.05 23.39 -15.20
C THR A 508 -4.29 24.80 -14.66
N GLU A 509 -5.01 24.92 -13.56
CA GLU A 509 -5.34 26.19 -12.93
C GLU A 509 -4.12 26.90 -12.32
N HIS A 510 -3.18 26.13 -11.74
CA HIS A 510 -2.07 26.70 -10.96
C HIS A 510 -0.71 26.73 -11.70
N LEU A 511 -0.58 26.04 -12.83
CA LEU A 511 0.65 26.04 -13.63
C LEU A 511 0.54 26.85 -14.93
N GLY A 512 -0.59 27.52 -15.16
CA GLY A 512 -0.76 28.41 -16.31
C GLY A 512 0.35 29.45 -16.38
N GLY A 513 1.03 29.56 -17.55
CA GLY A 513 2.14 30.53 -17.75
C GLY A 513 3.49 30.12 -17.14
N SER A 514 3.61 28.96 -16.52
CA SER A 514 4.88 28.45 -15.95
C SER A 514 5.86 27.88 -16.98
N GLY A 515 5.42 27.66 -18.22
CA GLY A 515 6.17 26.99 -19.27
C GLY A 515 6.04 25.46 -19.20
N ILE A 516 5.17 24.92 -18.32
CA ILE A 516 4.83 23.49 -18.21
C ILE A 516 3.46 23.31 -18.89
N ASP A 517 3.40 22.43 -19.88
CA ASP A 517 2.13 22.05 -20.53
C ASP A 517 1.42 20.97 -19.72
N VAL A 518 0.19 21.23 -19.30
CA VAL A 518 -0.60 20.28 -18.50
C VAL A 518 -1.56 19.52 -19.42
N VAL A 519 -1.40 18.20 -19.51
CA VAL A 519 -2.24 17.34 -20.34
C VAL A 519 -3.04 16.40 -19.45
N LEU A 520 -4.36 16.57 -19.42
CA LEU A 520 -5.25 15.71 -18.63
C LEU A 520 -5.47 14.36 -19.35
N PRO A 521 -5.17 13.24 -18.69
CA PRO A 521 -5.37 11.92 -19.27
C PRO A 521 -6.84 11.51 -19.22
N ALA A 522 -7.24 10.62 -20.12
CA ALA A 522 -8.54 9.95 -20.11
C ALA A 522 -8.37 8.44 -19.90
N VAL A 523 -9.37 7.79 -19.28
CA VAL A 523 -9.36 6.33 -19.11
C VAL A 523 -9.28 5.64 -20.47
N SER A 524 -8.30 4.74 -20.63
CA SER A 524 -7.91 4.09 -21.89
C SER A 524 -7.44 5.05 -22.98
N GLY A 525 -7.26 6.33 -22.63
CA GLY A 525 -6.67 7.34 -23.53
C GLY A 525 -5.16 7.19 -23.63
N THR A 526 -4.63 7.61 -24.79
CA THR A 526 -3.18 7.60 -25.06
C THR A 526 -2.69 9.02 -25.28
N ILE A 527 -1.62 9.39 -24.60
CA ILE A 527 -0.89 10.65 -24.77
C ILE A 527 0.43 10.33 -25.44
N GLU A 528 0.77 11.06 -26.50
CA GLU A 528 2.07 10.97 -27.18
C GLU A 528 2.99 12.09 -26.66
N VAL A 529 4.19 11.72 -26.22
CA VAL A 529 5.20 12.63 -25.67
C VAL A 529 6.53 12.54 -26.37
#